data_b4b0c262a10d34c7db4fae046003030b
#
_entry.id   b4b0c262a10d34c7db4fae046003030b
#
_cell.length_a   1.000
_cell.length_b   1.000
_cell.length_c   1.000
_cell.angle_alpha   90.00
_cell.angle_beta   90.00
_cell.angle_gamma   90.00
#
_symmetry.space_group_name_H-M   'P 1'
#
loop_
_entity.id
_entity.type
_entity.pdbx_description
1 polymer ?
#
loop_
_entity_poly.entity_id
_entity_poly.type
_entity_poly.pdbx_seq_one_letter_code
_entity_poly.pdbx_strand_id
1 'polypeptide(L)'
;MIEQLITDHLDLWSSAVRLKSSAGRGSNSKLELTGIKKLRELILELAVRGKLVTQDPNDEPASVLLERIAAEKARLIKEGKIKKEKPLPPISEEEKPFALPDGWEWKRLTDVFNVIVDCPHSTPKFVESGYLSIDTNSFKQGELVFEKFRYVS
;
A
#
# COMPACT_ATOMS: atom_id res chain seq x y z
N MET A 1 15.10 11.57 -16.87
CA MET A 1 14.33 12.84 -17.13
C MET A 1 13.52 13.29 -15.91
N ILE A 2 12.59 12.51 -15.33
CA ILE A 2 11.85 12.91 -14.10
C ILE A 2 12.77 12.92 -12.89
N GLU A 3 13.66 11.95 -12.76
CA GLU A 3 14.65 11.86 -11.70
C GLU A 3 15.54 13.12 -11.66
N GLN A 4 16.03 13.57 -12.82
CA GLN A 4 16.81 14.82 -12.94
C GLN A 4 15.98 16.04 -12.50
N LEU A 5 14.71 16.13 -12.92
CA LEU A 5 13.85 17.23 -12.50
C LEU A 5 13.69 17.29 -10.98
N ILE A 6 13.63 16.14 -10.31
CA ILE A 6 13.56 16.08 -8.86
C ILE A 6 14.89 16.48 -8.23
N THR A 7 16.00 15.91 -8.70
CA THR A 7 17.33 16.11 -8.10
C THR A 7 17.88 17.51 -8.34
N ASP A 8 17.66 18.08 -9.53
CA ASP A 8 18.13 19.42 -9.89
C ASP A 8 17.42 20.54 -9.14
N HIS A 9 16.27 20.24 -8.50
CA HIS A 9 15.44 21.20 -7.77
C HIS A 9 15.28 20.86 -6.28
N LEU A 10 16.18 20.08 -5.70
CA LEU A 10 16.12 19.72 -4.27
C LEU A 10 16.11 20.95 -3.35
N ASP A 11 16.86 22.00 -3.72
CA ASP A 11 16.91 23.26 -2.94
C ASP A 11 15.53 23.94 -2.91
N LEU A 12 14.82 23.94 -4.05
CA LEU A 12 13.46 24.50 -4.15
C LEU A 12 12.49 23.70 -3.26
N TRP A 13 12.55 22.37 -3.32
CA TRP A 13 11.71 21.51 -2.50
C TRP A 13 11.99 21.65 -1.01
N SER A 14 13.26 21.79 -0.61
CA SER A 14 13.68 21.92 0.78
C SER A 14 13.40 23.31 1.36
N SER A 15 13.45 24.38 0.55
CA SER A 15 13.23 25.76 0.98
C SER A 15 11.76 26.13 1.10
N ALA A 16 10.84 25.41 0.47
CA ALA A 16 9.41 25.70 0.51
C ALA A 16 8.81 25.30 1.88
N VAL A 17 8.68 26.29 2.77
CA VAL A 17 8.14 26.13 4.12
C VAL A 17 6.85 26.95 4.31
N ARG A 18 5.97 26.46 5.16
CA ARG A 18 4.73 27.13 5.56
C ARG A 18 4.59 27.10 7.09
N LEU A 19 4.04 28.19 7.65
CA LEU A 19 3.62 28.17 9.05
C LEU A 19 2.43 27.22 9.21
N LYS A 20 2.54 26.27 10.13
CA LYS A 20 1.44 25.38 10.47
C LYS A 20 0.34 26.19 11.13
N SER A 21 -0.86 26.20 10.54
CA SER A 21 -2.04 26.86 11.13
C SER A 21 -2.37 26.18 12.45
N SER A 22 -2.23 26.88 13.55
CA SER A 22 -2.65 26.42 14.88
C SER A 22 -4.09 26.88 15.12
N ALA A 23 -5.06 26.14 14.64
CA ALA A 23 -6.44 26.23 15.13
C ALA A 23 -6.53 25.43 16.43
N GLY A 24 -5.98 25.95 17.55
CA GLY A 24 -6.03 25.28 18.85
C GLY A 24 -4.97 25.79 19.82
N ARG A 25 -5.32 25.86 21.11
CA ARG A 25 -4.51 26.31 22.25
C ARG A 25 -3.07 25.79 22.19
N GLY A 26 -2.12 26.69 21.98
CA GLY A 26 -0.68 26.40 22.09
C GLY A 26 0.12 27.10 20.99
N SER A 27 0.68 28.27 21.31
CA SER A 27 1.50 29.11 20.44
C SER A 27 2.91 28.55 20.27
N ASN A 28 3.06 27.43 19.53
CA ASN A 28 4.33 27.08 18.92
C ASN A 28 4.08 26.94 17.43
N SER A 29 4.33 28.02 16.70
CA SER A 29 4.32 28.05 15.23
C SER A 29 5.44 27.14 14.70
N LYS A 30 5.14 25.84 14.57
CA LYS A 30 6.04 24.89 13.93
C LYS A 30 6.02 25.15 12.42
N LEU A 31 7.18 25.30 11.83
CA LEU A 31 7.34 25.31 10.37
C LEU A 31 6.99 23.92 9.82
N GLU A 32 6.17 23.90 8.78
CA GLU A 32 5.89 22.70 7.99
C GLU A 32 6.72 22.76 6.70
N LEU A 33 7.50 21.71 6.44
CA LEU A 33 8.26 21.54 5.20
C LEU A 33 7.31 21.16 4.06
N THR A 34 6.58 22.15 3.56
CA THR A 34 5.53 21.94 2.55
C THR A 34 6.11 21.41 1.24
N GLY A 35 7.30 21.87 0.84
CA GLY A 35 7.97 21.40 -0.35
C GLY A 35 8.32 19.92 -0.27
N ILE A 36 8.92 19.48 0.83
CA ILE A 36 9.25 18.05 1.04
C ILE A 36 7.98 17.19 1.04
N LYS A 37 6.89 17.68 1.66
CA LYS A 37 5.62 16.96 1.60
C LYS A 37 5.11 16.81 0.17
N LYS A 38 5.13 17.89 -0.61
CA LYS A 38 4.69 17.89 -2.01
C LYS A 38 5.59 17.04 -2.91
N LEU A 39 6.90 17.06 -2.68
CA LEU A 39 7.83 16.18 -3.38
C LEU A 39 7.51 14.70 -3.11
N ARG A 40 7.25 14.34 -1.87
CA ARG A 40 6.86 12.96 -1.51
C ARG A 40 5.55 12.55 -2.18
N GLU A 41 4.53 13.42 -2.18
CA GLU A 41 3.27 13.20 -2.87
C GLU A 41 3.49 12.97 -4.38
N LEU A 42 4.32 13.81 -5.01
CA LEU A 42 4.66 13.68 -6.43
C LEU A 42 5.37 12.36 -6.75
N ILE A 43 6.38 12.00 -5.96
CA ILE A 43 7.12 10.73 -6.13
C ILE A 43 6.15 9.54 -6.05
N LEU A 44 5.28 9.52 -5.05
CA LEU A 44 4.30 8.45 -4.87
C LEU A 44 3.31 8.40 -6.04
N GLU A 45 2.81 9.55 -6.49
CA GLU A 45 1.90 9.62 -7.64
C GLU A 45 2.56 9.10 -8.92
N LEU A 46 3.79 9.51 -9.19
CA LEU A 46 4.55 9.04 -10.36
C LEU A 46 4.85 7.53 -10.27
N ALA A 47 5.19 7.03 -9.07
CA ALA A 47 5.42 5.60 -8.85
C ALA A 47 4.16 4.77 -9.12
N VAL A 48 3.02 5.17 -8.55
CA VAL A 48 1.74 4.47 -8.73
C VAL A 48 1.30 4.44 -10.19
N ARG A 49 1.61 5.50 -10.95
CA ARG A 49 1.30 5.59 -12.38
C ARG A 49 2.34 4.92 -13.29
N GLY A 50 3.39 4.31 -12.72
CA GLY A 50 4.50 3.72 -13.48
C GLY A 50 5.32 4.74 -14.29
N LYS A 51 5.35 6.00 -13.84
CA LYS A 51 6.03 7.12 -14.53
C LYS A 51 7.29 7.60 -13.80
N LEU A 52 7.60 7.04 -12.64
CA LEU A 52 8.75 7.46 -11.84
C LEU A 52 10.06 7.01 -12.49
N VAL A 53 10.09 5.78 -12.97
CA VAL A 53 11.24 5.18 -13.67
C VAL A 53 10.83 4.73 -15.06
N THR A 54 11.82 4.61 -15.95
CA THR A 54 11.59 4.04 -17.28
C THR A 54 11.24 2.56 -17.15
N GLN A 55 10.20 2.10 -17.85
CA GLN A 55 9.84 0.69 -17.87
C GLN A 55 10.93 -0.10 -18.61
N ASP A 56 11.32 -1.27 -18.09
CA ASP A 56 12.21 -2.19 -18.77
C ASP A 56 11.39 -3.03 -19.76
N PRO A 57 11.69 -2.98 -21.07
CA PRO A 57 10.99 -3.79 -22.06
C PRO A 57 11.21 -5.30 -21.89
N ASN A 58 12.18 -5.72 -21.07
CA ASN A 58 12.45 -7.13 -20.77
C ASN A 58 11.69 -7.62 -19.53
N ASP A 59 11.04 -6.73 -18.79
CA ASP A 59 10.19 -7.12 -17.66
C ASP A 59 9.02 -7.98 -18.12
N GLU A 60 8.71 -9.01 -17.33
CA GLU A 60 7.57 -9.89 -17.61
C GLU A 60 6.26 -9.07 -17.57
N PRO A 61 5.46 -9.10 -18.65
CA PRO A 61 4.16 -8.42 -18.64
C PRO A 61 3.22 -8.97 -17.56
N ALA A 62 2.41 -8.09 -16.97
CA ALA A 62 1.43 -8.48 -15.94
C ALA A 62 0.48 -9.59 -16.39
N SER A 63 0.15 -9.67 -17.70
CA SER A 63 -0.68 -10.74 -18.27
C SER A 63 -0.14 -12.13 -17.96
N VAL A 64 1.18 -12.34 -18.11
CA VAL A 64 1.83 -13.64 -17.86
C VAL A 64 1.72 -14.03 -16.37
N LEU A 65 1.98 -13.09 -15.47
CA LEU A 65 1.80 -13.32 -14.03
C LEU A 65 0.34 -13.64 -13.69
N LEU A 66 -0.60 -12.91 -14.27
CA LEU A 66 -2.04 -13.10 -14.03
C LEU A 66 -2.54 -14.45 -14.55
N GLU A 67 -2.02 -14.95 -15.67
CA GLU A 67 -2.32 -16.31 -16.14
C GLU A 67 -1.85 -17.36 -15.14
N ARG A 68 -0.64 -17.21 -14.60
CA ARG A 68 -0.12 -18.13 -13.55
C ARG A 68 -0.98 -18.09 -12.28
N ILE A 69 -1.38 -16.90 -11.84
CA ILE A 69 -2.26 -16.73 -10.68
C ILE A 69 -3.61 -17.41 -10.94
N ALA A 70 -4.20 -17.20 -12.12
CA ALA A 70 -5.48 -17.82 -12.48
C ALA A 70 -5.39 -19.35 -12.53
N ALA A 71 -4.31 -19.91 -13.08
CA ALA A 71 -4.08 -21.35 -13.09
C ALA A 71 -3.92 -21.92 -11.67
N GLU A 72 -3.17 -21.24 -10.81
CA GLU A 72 -3.00 -21.65 -9.41
C GLU A 72 -4.32 -21.59 -8.63
N LYS A 73 -5.11 -20.53 -8.80
CA LYS A 73 -6.45 -20.44 -8.19
C LYS A 73 -7.36 -21.57 -8.65
N ALA A 74 -7.36 -21.87 -9.95
CA ALA A 74 -8.15 -22.98 -10.49
C ALA A 74 -7.74 -24.32 -9.87
N ARG A 75 -6.45 -24.55 -9.66
CA ARG A 75 -5.91 -25.72 -8.97
C ARG A 75 -6.39 -25.79 -7.51
N LEU A 76 -6.28 -24.69 -6.76
CA LEU A 76 -6.69 -24.63 -5.35
C LEU A 76 -8.21 -24.84 -5.18
N ILE A 77 -9.02 -24.32 -6.10
CA ILE A 77 -10.47 -24.55 -6.13
C ILE A 77 -10.76 -26.05 -6.37
N LYS A 78 -10.07 -26.69 -7.33
CA LYS A 78 -10.22 -28.11 -7.63
C LYS A 78 -9.83 -29.00 -6.45
N GLU A 79 -8.80 -28.59 -5.70
CA GLU A 79 -8.34 -29.25 -4.46
C GLU A 79 -9.23 -28.98 -3.26
N GLY A 80 -10.25 -28.13 -3.36
CA GLY A 80 -11.13 -27.75 -2.27
C GLY A 80 -10.48 -26.85 -1.19
N LYS A 81 -9.30 -26.28 -1.48
CA LYS A 81 -8.58 -25.42 -0.56
C LYS A 81 -9.14 -24.00 -0.48
N ILE A 82 -9.71 -23.51 -1.56
CA ILE A 82 -10.39 -22.22 -1.63
C ILE A 82 -11.76 -22.38 -2.30
N LYS A 83 -12.69 -21.49 -1.94
CA LYS A 83 -14.04 -21.48 -2.53
C LYS A 83 -14.01 -20.77 -3.87
N LYS A 84 -14.81 -21.26 -4.83
CA LYS A 84 -15.05 -20.55 -6.08
C LYS A 84 -15.91 -19.33 -5.81
N GLU A 85 -15.39 -18.16 -6.10
CA GLU A 85 -16.11 -16.90 -6.03
C GLU A 85 -16.96 -16.67 -7.27
N LYS A 86 -17.99 -15.83 -7.14
CA LYS A 86 -18.77 -15.38 -8.29
C LYS A 86 -17.92 -14.41 -9.10
N PRO A 87 -17.86 -14.57 -10.43
CA PRO A 87 -17.12 -13.63 -11.25
C PRO A 87 -17.71 -12.22 -11.13
N LEU A 88 -16.85 -11.24 -10.95
CA LEU A 88 -17.23 -9.84 -10.99
C LEU A 88 -17.29 -9.35 -12.44
N PRO A 89 -18.08 -8.29 -12.72
CA PRO A 89 -18.10 -7.70 -14.06
C PRO A 89 -16.72 -7.18 -14.44
N PRO A 90 -16.40 -7.12 -15.75
CA PRO A 90 -15.16 -6.51 -16.23
C PRO A 90 -15.01 -5.06 -15.69
N ILE A 91 -13.76 -4.63 -15.50
CA ILE A 91 -13.46 -3.26 -15.09
C ILE A 91 -13.82 -2.33 -16.25
N SER A 92 -14.72 -1.37 -16.00
CA SER A 92 -15.10 -0.37 -17.00
C SER A 92 -14.02 0.70 -17.16
N GLU A 93 -14.06 1.47 -18.26
CA GLU A 93 -13.11 2.57 -18.46
C GLU A 93 -13.25 3.67 -17.39
N GLU A 94 -14.45 3.86 -16.84
CA GLU A 94 -14.72 4.84 -15.79
C GLU A 94 -14.12 4.42 -14.42
N GLU A 95 -13.88 3.12 -14.22
CA GLU A 95 -13.22 2.60 -13.02
C GLU A 95 -11.68 2.74 -13.10
N LYS A 96 -11.12 3.07 -14.26
CA LYS A 96 -9.67 3.20 -14.48
C LYS A 96 -9.23 4.64 -14.24
N PRO A 97 -8.57 4.96 -13.12
CA PRO A 97 -8.26 6.35 -12.76
C PRO A 97 -7.19 7.00 -13.64
N PHE A 98 -6.41 6.22 -14.41
CA PHE A 98 -5.36 6.71 -15.31
C PHE A 98 -4.97 5.63 -16.33
N ALA A 99 -4.31 6.07 -17.40
CA ALA A 99 -3.73 5.16 -18.40
C ALA A 99 -2.49 4.46 -17.82
N LEU A 100 -2.39 3.15 -18.06
CA LEU A 100 -1.27 2.33 -17.62
C LEU A 100 -0.10 2.39 -18.62
N PRO A 101 1.14 2.21 -18.16
CA PRO A 101 2.26 1.87 -19.02
C PRO A 101 2.07 0.51 -19.69
N ASP A 102 2.86 0.27 -20.74
CA ASP A 102 2.91 -1.04 -21.38
C ASP A 102 3.31 -2.13 -20.38
N GLY A 103 2.71 -3.28 -20.50
CA GLY A 103 2.97 -4.42 -19.60
C GLY A 103 2.20 -4.39 -18.28
N TRP A 104 1.49 -3.30 -17.96
CA TRP A 104 0.66 -3.20 -16.76
C TRP A 104 -0.81 -3.52 -17.05
N GLU A 105 -1.54 -4.06 -16.08
CA GLU A 105 -2.97 -4.34 -16.19
C GLU A 105 -3.75 -3.93 -14.95
N TRP A 106 -4.98 -3.41 -15.17
CA TRP A 106 -5.96 -3.23 -14.11
C TRP A 106 -6.60 -4.57 -13.76
N LYS A 107 -6.57 -4.94 -12.47
CA LYS A 107 -7.23 -6.15 -11.96
C LYS A 107 -7.92 -5.86 -10.63
N ARG A 108 -8.98 -6.60 -10.34
CA ARG A 108 -9.61 -6.57 -9.04
C ARG A 108 -8.76 -7.34 -8.03
N LEU A 109 -8.76 -6.94 -6.78
CA LEU A 109 -8.02 -7.65 -5.71
C LEU A 109 -8.44 -9.13 -5.65
N THR A 110 -9.72 -9.43 -5.86
CA THR A 110 -10.24 -10.80 -5.92
C THR A 110 -9.61 -11.64 -7.03
N ASP A 111 -9.11 -11.03 -8.11
CA ASP A 111 -8.45 -11.78 -9.18
C ASP A 111 -7.01 -12.15 -8.80
N VAL A 112 -6.37 -11.34 -7.98
CA VAL A 112 -4.95 -11.47 -7.61
C VAL A 112 -4.75 -12.27 -6.33
N PHE A 113 -5.62 -12.10 -5.32
CA PHE A 113 -5.51 -12.80 -4.03
C PHE A 113 -6.33 -14.09 -4.01
N ASN A 114 -5.80 -15.13 -3.39
CA ASN A 114 -6.51 -16.41 -3.23
C ASN A 114 -7.71 -16.30 -2.29
N VAL A 115 -7.60 -15.44 -1.28
CA VAL A 115 -8.63 -15.21 -0.27
C VAL A 115 -8.55 -13.77 0.20
N ILE A 116 -9.69 -13.12 0.35
CA ILE A 116 -9.85 -11.85 1.05
C ILE A 116 -10.75 -12.13 2.24
N VAL A 117 -10.22 -11.95 3.45
CA VAL A 117 -10.92 -12.26 4.70
C VAL A 117 -11.07 -10.98 5.51
N ASP A 118 -12.31 -10.71 5.92
CA ASP A 118 -12.56 -9.70 6.93
C ASP A 118 -12.29 -10.30 8.30
N CYS A 119 -11.39 -9.68 9.05
CA CYS A 119 -11.04 -10.15 10.38
C CYS A 119 -12.12 -9.67 11.39
N PRO A 120 -12.70 -10.57 12.19
CA PRO A 120 -13.64 -10.15 13.25
C PRO A 120 -12.95 -9.16 14.20
N HIS A 121 -13.50 -7.96 14.33
CA HIS A 121 -13.02 -6.94 15.28
C HIS A 121 -13.43 -7.28 16.72
N SER A 122 -13.00 -8.43 17.23
CA SER A 122 -13.22 -8.82 18.61
C SER A 122 -11.94 -8.69 19.42
N THR A 123 -12.04 -8.09 20.58
CA THR A 123 -10.92 -8.09 21.54
C THR A 123 -10.72 -9.51 22.04
N PRO A 124 -9.53 -10.10 21.85
CA PRO A 124 -9.26 -11.44 22.35
C PRO A 124 -9.32 -11.48 23.88
N LYS A 125 -9.70 -12.63 24.42
CA LYS A 125 -9.60 -12.85 25.88
C LYS A 125 -8.13 -13.05 26.24
N PHE A 126 -7.64 -12.18 27.14
CA PHE A 126 -6.29 -12.30 27.63
C PHE A 126 -6.21 -13.35 28.75
N VAL A 127 -5.12 -14.09 28.77
CA VAL A 127 -4.83 -15.17 29.73
C VAL A 127 -3.46 -14.92 30.36
N GLU A 128 -3.17 -15.62 31.47
CA GLU A 128 -1.88 -15.45 32.18
C GLU A 128 -0.70 -16.05 31.41
N SER A 129 -0.94 -17.06 30.57
CA SER A 129 0.08 -17.70 29.73
C SER A 129 -0.54 -18.23 28.44
N GLY A 130 0.23 -18.27 27.37
CA GLY A 130 -0.23 -18.69 26.03
C GLY A 130 0.59 -18.05 24.91
N TYR A 131 -0.06 -17.76 23.79
CA TYR A 131 0.57 -17.08 22.68
C TYR A 131 0.67 -15.57 22.94
N LEU A 132 1.83 -14.98 22.60
CA LEU A 132 2.05 -13.55 22.75
C LEU A 132 1.10 -12.77 21.83
N SER A 133 0.30 -11.88 22.43
CA SER A 133 -0.58 -10.97 21.68
C SER A 133 0.21 -9.75 21.23
N ILE A 134 0.23 -9.51 19.93
CA ILE A 134 0.81 -8.31 19.32
C ILE A 134 -0.34 -7.40 18.86
N ASP A 135 -0.35 -6.16 19.33
CA ASP A 135 -1.32 -5.13 18.95
C ASP A 135 -0.64 -3.89 18.38
N THR A 136 -1.42 -2.87 18.03
CA THR A 136 -0.90 -1.63 17.46
C THR A 136 0.08 -0.90 18.39
N ASN A 137 -0.01 -1.10 19.71
CA ASN A 137 0.91 -0.49 20.68
C ASN A 137 2.27 -1.20 20.69
N SER A 138 2.33 -2.41 20.14
CA SER A 138 3.57 -3.17 20.00
C SER A 138 4.45 -2.67 18.85
N PHE A 139 3.96 -1.72 18.04
CA PHE A 139 4.71 -1.13 16.93
C PHE A 139 5.07 0.33 17.25
N LYS A 140 6.36 0.62 17.35
CA LYS A 140 6.88 2.00 17.50
C LYS A 140 7.97 2.25 16.46
N GLN A 141 7.79 3.27 15.65
CA GLN A 141 8.76 3.71 14.65
C GLN A 141 9.22 2.61 13.66
N GLY A 142 8.34 1.64 13.35
CA GLY A 142 8.66 0.55 12.45
C GLY A 142 9.27 -0.69 13.12
N GLU A 143 9.49 -0.65 14.43
CA GLU A 143 10.03 -1.76 15.22
C GLU A 143 8.98 -2.37 16.15
N LEU A 144 9.13 -3.67 16.45
CA LEU A 144 8.34 -4.36 17.46
C LEU A 144 8.93 -4.08 18.85
N VAL A 145 8.12 -3.50 19.73
CA VAL A 145 8.49 -3.17 21.11
C VAL A 145 7.63 -3.97 22.08
N PHE A 146 8.26 -4.71 22.96
CA PHE A 146 7.60 -5.58 23.93
C PHE A 146 7.69 -4.99 25.35
N GLU A 147 7.11 -3.82 25.57
CA GLU A 147 7.10 -3.17 26.89
C GLU A 147 6.04 -3.77 27.83
N LYS A 148 4.93 -4.27 27.27
CA LYS A 148 3.84 -4.89 28.01
C LYS A 148 3.38 -6.14 27.29
N PHE A 149 3.55 -7.27 27.95
CA PHE A 149 3.15 -8.57 27.41
C PHE A 149 1.71 -8.88 27.79
N ARG A 150 0.95 -9.33 26.81
CA ARG A 150 -0.36 -9.95 26.98
C ARG A 150 -0.40 -11.25 26.22
N TYR A 151 -1.04 -12.26 26.79
CA TYR A 151 -1.15 -13.58 26.17
C TYR A 151 -2.58 -13.89 25.80
N VAL A 152 -2.74 -14.69 24.77
CA VAL A 152 -4.02 -15.23 24.29
C VAL A 152 -3.92 -16.76 24.23
N SER A 153 -5.09 -17.42 24.35
CA SER A 153 -5.18 -18.90 24.29
C SER A 153 -5.04 -19.44 22.88
#